data_c68157c392574a262670467566ff1980
#
_entry.id   c68157c392574a262670467566ff1980
#
_cell.length_a   1.000
_cell.length_b   1.000
_cell.length_c   1.000
_cell.angle_alpha   90.00
_cell.angle_beta   90.00
_cell.angle_gamma   90.00
#
_symmetry.space_group_name_H-M   'P 1'
#
loop_
_entity.id
_entity.type
_entity.pdbx_description
1 polymer ?
#
loop_
_entity_poly.entity_id
_entity_poly.type
_entity_poly.pdbx_seq_one_letter_code
_entity_poly.pdbx_strand_id
1 'polypeptide(L)'
;DKLDTIAGMFAIGEPPTGSKDPFALRRSAIGLLNILRSRLGCGYEELVAHALASYAAQGIQFDAAEVQAAVCAFIKGRMEQMTRDEAVSADVVAAVSAGSVRVPASYLALAHALEDARANDAATFENLATAYARASHLADASLGVEVDSALLGDAEANLLAATDQAQQRVSDALAAGDFTAVIGALASLREPIDRFFDEVLVMDDDEALRQNRLRLLNRFAAVFADVANIGELAKKK
;
A
#
# COMPACT_ATOMS: atom_id res chain seq x y z
N ASP A 1 20.92 -8.32 -17.11
CA ASP A 1 20.73 -9.70 -17.54
C ASP A 1 19.30 -10.22 -17.25
N LYS A 2 18.89 -10.47 -15.99
CA LYS A 2 17.52 -10.98 -15.69
C LYS A 2 16.43 -9.99 -16.06
N LEU A 3 16.56 -8.73 -15.66
CA LEU A 3 15.60 -7.67 -15.98
C LEU A 3 15.57 -7.41 -17.48
N ASP A 4 16.71 -7.35 -18.08
CA ASP A 4 16.88 -7.15 -19.52
C ASP A 4 16.15 -8.24 -20.33
N THR A 5 16.31 -9.50 -19.95
CA THR A 5 15.56 -10.61 -20.56
C THR A 5 14.04 -10.42 -20.41
N ILE A 6 13.55 -10.04 -19.21
CA ILE A 6 12.12 -9.83 -18.98
C ILE A 6 11.61 -8.68 -19.87
N ALA A 7 12.25 -7.51 -19.79
CA ALA A 7 11.85 -6.33 -20.54
C ALA A 7 11.87 -6.58 -22.06
N GLY A 8 12.91 -7.23 -22.57
CA GLY A 8 13.05 -7.56 -23.99
C GLY A 8 11.96 -8.49 -24.49
N MET A 9 11.64 -9.55 -23.75
CA MET A 9 10.61 -10.50 -24.17
C MET A 9 9.21 -9.85 -24.18
N PHE A 10 8.90 -8.99 -23.18
CA PHE A 10 7.66 -8.23 -23.20
C PHE A 10 7.63 -7.21 -24.35
N ALA A 11 8.74 -6.54 -24.64
CA ALA A 11 8.81 -5.56 -25.72
C ALA A 11 8.57 -6.18 -27.13
N ILE A 12 8.93 -7.45 -27.33
CA ILE A 12 8.65 -8.17 -28.58
C ILE A 12 7.34 -8.96 -28.58
N GLY A 13 6.50 -8.79 -27.54
CA GLY A 13 5.18 -9.42 -27.46
C GLY A 13 5.18 -10.90 -27.04
N GLU A 14 6.22 -11.38 -26.37
CA GLU A 14 6.40 -12.77 -25.91
C GLU A 14 6.35 -12.91 -24.36
N PRO A 15 5.31 -12.36 -23.66
CA PRO A 15 5.16 -12.54 -22.22
C PRO A 15 4.81 -14.00 -21.88
N PRO A 16 5.09 -14.46 -20.65
CA PRO A 16 4.67 -15.79 -20.21
C PRO A 16 3.15 -15.86 -20.08
N THR A 17 2.54 -16.94 -20.57
CA THR A 17 1.08 -17.13 -20.57
C THR A 17 0.71 -18.44 -19.86
N GLY A 18 -0.23 -18.40 -18.91
CA GLY A 18 -0.72 -19.59 -18.19
C GLY A 18 0.43 -20.47 -17.69
N SER A 19 0.52 -21.72 -18.16
CA SER A 19 1.63 -22.64 -17.84
C SER A 19 2.87 -22.48 -18.73
N LYS A 20 2.78 -21.71 -19.82
CA LYS A 20 3.87 -21.55 -20.78
C LYS A 20 4.81 -20.42 -20.35
N ASP A 21 6.08 -20.78 -20.18
CA ASP A 21 7.17 -19.85 -19.84
C ASP A 21 8.48 -20.37 -20.48
N PRO A 22 8.58 -20.37 -21.82
CA PRO A 22 9.70 -20.99 -22.53
C PRO A 22 11.04 -20.28 -22.25
N PHE A 23 11.00 -19.01 -21.84
CA PHE A 23 12.18 -18.20 -21.54
C PHE A 23 12.48 -18.10 -20.03
N ALA A 24 11.75 -18.85 -19.21
CA ALA A 24 11.91 -18.89 -17.75
C ALA A 24 11.83 -17.48 -17.10
N LEU A 25 10.95 -16.62 -17.61
CA LEU A 25 10.78 -15.22 -17.13
C LEU A 25 10.34 -15.17 -15.67
N ARG A 26 9.50 -16.14 -15.22
CA ARG A 26 9.11 -16.23 -13.80
C ARG A 26 10.31 -16.47 -12.90
N ARG A 27 11.22 -17.35 -13.30
CA ARG A 27 12.47 -17.61 -12.56
C ARG A 27 13.40 -16.40 -12.61
N SER A 28 13.45 -15.70 -13.73
CA SER A 28 14.22 -14.47 -13.87
C SER A 28 13.71 -13.37 -12.96
N ALA A 29 12.37 -13.21 -12.84
CA ALA A 29 11.76 -12.25 -11.94
C ALA A 29 12.03 -12.57 -10.46
N ILE A 30 11.93 -13.84 -10.04
CA ILE A 30 12.31 -14.26 -8.68
C ILE A 30 13.77 -13.94 -8.41
N GLY A 31 14.66 -14.24 -9.36
CA GLY A 31 16.09 -13.94 -9.22
C GLY A 31 16.39 -12.44 -9.17
N LEU A 32 15.65 -11.60 -9.90
CA LEU A 32 15.73 -10.15 -9.83
C LEU A 32 15.27 -9.66 -8.45
N LEU A 33 14.11 -10.09 -7.99
CA LEU A 33 13.55 -9.69 -6.69
C LEU A 33 14.47 -10.08 -5.54
N ASN A 34 15.11 -11.26 -5.57
CA ASN A 34 16.10 -11.67 -4.56
C ASN A 34 17.32 -10.74 -4.53
N ILE A 35 17.77 -10.24 -5.68
CA ILE A 35 18.88 -9.27 -5.74
C ILE A 35 18.43 -7.93 -5.17
N LEU A 36 17.24 -7.43 -5.56
CA LEU A 36 16.72 -6.15 -5.10
C LEU A 36 16.49 -6.13 -3.58
N ARG A 37 15.97 -7.22 -3.02
CA ARG A 37 15.71 -7.32 -1.57
C ARG A 37 17.00 -7.47 -0.73
N SER A 38 18.09 -8.00 -1.31
CA SER A 38 19.31 -8.29 -0.55
C SER A 38 20.37 -7.19 -0.63
N ARG A 39 20.39 -6.38 -1.69
CA ARG A 39 21.53 -5.50 -1.99
C ARG A 39 21.19 -4.10 -2.48
N LEU A 40 19.99 -3.88 -3.01
CA LEU A 40 19.64 -2.63 -3.68
C LEU A 40 18.35 -2.08 -3.06
N GLY A 41 18.45 -0.99 -2.33
CA GLY A 41 17.30 -0.25 -1.77
C GLY A 41 16.54 0.55 -2.85
N CYS A 42 16.34 -0.02 -4.06
CA CYS A 42 15.63 0.63 -5.16
C CYS A 42 14.40 -0.16 -5.60
N GLY A 43 13.42 0.55 -6.12
CA GLY A 43 12.23 -0.03 -6.76
C GLY A 43 12.58 -0.65 -8.12
N TYR A 44 11.75 -1.57 -8.58
CA TYR A 44 11.92 -2.19 -9.89
C TYR A 44 11.35 -1.33 -11.04
N GLU A 45 10.45 -0.40 -10.76
CA GLU A 45 9.74 0.39 -11.79
C GLU A 45 10.69 1.27 -12.60
N GLU A 46 11.61 1.99 -11.94
CA GLU A 46 12.63 2.81 -12.62
C GLU A 46 13.60 1.95 -13.42
N LEU A 47 13.97 0.79 -12.89
CA LEU A 47 14.84 -0.15 -13.57
C LEU A 47 14.19 -0.70 -14.84
N VAL A 48 12.89 -1.00 -14.79
CA VAL A 48 12.08 -1.43 -15.94
C VAL A 48 12.03 -0.33 -17.00
N ALA A 49 11.72 0.90 -16.60
CA ALA A 49 11.69 2.03 -17.53
C ALA A 49 13.04 2.22 -18.24
N HIS A 50 14.15 2.11 -17.51
CA HIS A 50 15.49 2.24 -18.07
C HIS A 50 15.83 1.10 -19.05
N ALA A 51 15.46 -0.14 -18.71
CA ALA A 51 15.67 -1.27 -19.60
C ALA A 51 14.88 -1.13 -20.91
N LEU A 52 13.60 -0.71 -20.84
CA LEU A 52 12.76 -0.49 -22.02
C LEU A 52 13.27 0.66 -22.89
N ALA A 53 13.76 1.76 -22.28
CA ALA A 53 14.37 2.85 -23.02
C ALA A 53 15.59 2.38 -23.85
N SER A 54 16.37 1.44 -23.32
CA SER A 54 17.50 0.84 -24.03
C SER A 54 17.06 0.04 -25.25
N TYR A 55 15.95 -0.69 -25.20
CA TYR A 55 15.37 -1.39 -26.35
C TYR A 55 14.80 -0.45 -27.40
N ALA A 56 14.11 0.60 -26.98
CA ALA A 56 13.62 1.65 -27.89
C ALA A 56 14.77 2.32 -28.65
N ALA A 57 15.89 2.61 -27.96
CA ALA A 57 17.09 3.18 -28.58
C ALA A 57 17.75 2.23 -29.62
N GLN A 58 17.54 0.92 -29.51
CA GLN A 58 17.98 -0.09 -30.48
C GLN A 58 17.00 -0.24 -31.66
N GLY A 59 15.91 0.54 -31.70
CA GLY A 59 14.97 0.55 -32.79
C GLY A 59 13.81 -0.46 -32.66
N ILE A 60 13.68 -1.15 -31.53
CA ILE A 60 12.55 -2.05 -31.27
C ILE A 60 11.31 -1.21 -31.03
N GLN A 61 10.24 -1.52 -31.78
CA GLN A 61 8.97 -0.78 -31.74
C GLN A 61 7.99 -1.46 -30.78
N PHE A 62 7.53 -0.74 -29.77
CA PHE A 62 6.49 -1.17 -28.82
C PHE A 62 5.85 0.04 -28.14
N ASP A 63 4.68 -0.12 -27.55
CA ASP A 63 4.09 0.90 -26.69
C ASP A 63 4.81 0.87 -25.33
N ALA A 64 5.60 1.90 -25.05
CA ALA A 64 6.46 1.94 -23.88
C ALA A 64 5.65 1.96 -22.56
N ALA A 65 4.50 2.66 -22.52
CA ALA A 65 3.66 2.75 -21.32
C ALA A 65 2.96 1.42 -21.06
N GLU A 66 2.39 0.80 -22.08
CA GLU A 66 1.71 -0.49 -21.97
C GLU A 66 2.68 -1.59 -21.55
N VAL A 67 3.84 -1.69 -22.21
CA VAL A 67 4.84 -2.72 -21.89
C VAL A 67 5.43 -2.51 -20.49
N GLN A 68 5.72 -1.26 -20.09
CA GLN A 68 6.19 -0.97 -18.75
C GLN A 68 5.16 -1.42 -17.68
N ALA A 69 3.89 -1.07 -17.87
CA ALA A 69 2.82 -1.48 -16.96
C ALA A 69 2.72 -3.01 -16.87
N ALA A 70 2.80 -3.72 -18.00
CA ALA A 70 2.74 -5.17 -18.06
C ALA A 70 3.93 -5.85 -17.35
N VAL A 71 5.14 -5.35 -17.56
CA VAL A 71 6.37 -5.85 -16.88
C VAL A 71 6.28 -5.60 -15.38
N CYS A 72 5.88 -4.40 -14.96
CA CYS A 72 5.74 -4.06 -13.53
C CYS A 72 4.67 -4.93 -12.86
N ALA A 73 3.52 -5.13 -13.51
CA ALA A 73 2.47 -6.02 -13.01
C ALA A 73 2.96 -7.48 -12.88
N PHE A 74 3.72 -7.96 -13.85
CA PHE A 74 4.31 -9.29 -13.81
C PHE A 74 5.30 -9.46 -12.65
N ILE A 75 6.21 -8.50 -12.44
CA ILE A 75 7.18 -8.52 -11.33
C ILE A 75 6.45 -8.42 -9.98
N LYS A 76 5.45 -7.51 -9.86
CA LYS A 76 4.60 -7.37 -8.67
C LYS A 76 3.92 -8.70 -8.30
N GLY A 77 3.30 -9.37 -9.26
CA GLY A 77 2.66 -10.67 -9.01
C GLY A 77 3.65 -11.75 -8.53
N ARG A 78 4.92 -11.69 -8.93
CA ARG A 78 5.97 -12.60 -8.40
C ARG A 78 6.40 -12.22 -7.01
N MET A 79 6.50 -10.91 -6.70
CA MET A 79 6.78 -10.42 -5.36
C MET A 79 5.70 -10.85 -4.36
N GLU A 80 4.43 -10.68 -4.73
CA GLU A 80 3.29 -11.12 -3.93
C GLU A 80 3.30 -12.64 -3.67
N GLN A 81 3.62 -13.44 -4.69
CA GLN A 81 3.72 -14.89 -4.52
C GLN A 81 4.88 -15.27 -3.60
N MET A 82 6.05 -14.67 -3.76
CA MET A 82 7.20 -14.90 -2.88
C MET A 82 6.88 -14.56 -1.43
N THR A 83 6.14 -13.49 -1.19
CA THR A 83 5.73 -13.07 0.15
C THR A 83 4.76 -14.09 0.78
N ARG A 84 3.82 -14.64 -0.01
CA ARG A 84 2.96 -15.73 0.45
C ARG A 84 3.73 -17.02 0.76
N ASP A 85 4.74 -17.33 -0.05
CA ASP A 85 5.61 -18.50 0.16
C ASP A 85 6.45 -18.37 1.45
N GLU A 86 6.63 -17.15 1.96
CA GLU A 86 7.25 -16.85 3.26
C GLU A 86 6.24 -16.80 4.43
N ALA A 87 5.09 -17.46 4.26
CA ALA A 87 4.02 -17.60 5.27
C ALA A 87 3.29 -16.32 5.66
N VAL A 88 3.34 -15.26 4.82
CA VAL A 88 2.48 -14.09 4.98
C VAL A 88 1.10 -14.39 4.37
N SER A 89 0.05 -14.10 5.11
CA SER A 89 -1.33 -14.37 4.69
C SER A 89 -1.76 -13.55 3.47
N ALA A 90 -2.69 -14.10 2.69
CA ALA A 90 -3.10 -13.51 1.41
C ALA A 90 -3.75 -12.12 1.55
N ASP A 91 -4.48 -11.87 2.64
CA ASP A 91 -5.10 -10.59 2.95
C ASP A 91 -4.07 -9.53 3.35
N VAL A 92 -3.03 -9.89 4.11
CA VAL A 92 -1.89 -8.99 4.40
C VAL A 92 -1.13 -8.65 3.11
N VAL A 93 -0.84 -9.64 2.26
CA VAL A 93 -0.23 -9.39 0.95
C VAL A 93 -1.08 -8.44 0.12
N ALA A 94 -2.41 -8.62 0.07
CA ALA A 94 -3.31 -7.72 -0.64
C ALA A 94 -3.29 -6.30 -0.05
N ALA A 95 -3.33 -6.18 1.28
CA ALA A 95 -3.29 -4.90 1.97
C ALA A 95 -2.01 -4.10 1.63
N VAL A 96 -0.84 -4.71 1.74
CA VAL A 96 0.45 -4.06 1.44
C VAL A 96 0.61 -3.77 -0.05
N SER A 97 0.14 -4.66 -0.93
CA SER A 97 0.18 -4.47 -2.38
C SER A 97 -0.66 -3.29 -2.87
N ALA A 98 -1.70 -2.92 -2.12
CA ALA A 98 -2.52 -1.75 -2.42
C ALA A 98 -1.88 -0.42 -1.97
N GLY A 99 -0.87 -0.45 -1.10
CA GLY A 99 -0.09 0.72 -0.70
C GLY A 99 0.92 1.15 -1.75
N SER A 100 1.78 2.13 -1.41
CA SER A 100 2.74 2.74 -2.33
C SER A 100 4.17 2.16 -2.25
N VAL A 101 4.44 1.25 -1.31
CA VAL A 101 5.78 0.67 -1.13
C VAL A 101 6.16 -0.24 -2.30
N ARG A 102 7.17 0.16 -3.08
CA ARG A 102 7.63 -0.53 -4.31
C ARG A 102 9.02 -1.13 -4.21
N VAL A 103 9.79 -0.78 -3.19
CA VAL A 103 11.11 -1.37 -2.92
C VAL A 103 10.91 -2.78 -2.37
N PRO A 104 11.41 -3.86 -3.01
CA PRO A 104 11.10 -5.23 -2.60
C PRO A 104 11.50 -5.57 -1.16
N ALA A 105 12.63 -5.03 -0.67
CA ALA A 105 13.05 -5.23 0.72
C ALA A 105 12.06 -4.59 1.70
N SER A 106 11.65 -3.35 1.44
CA SER A 106 10.68 -2.61 2.27
C SER A 106 9.29 -3.23 2.22
N TYR A 107 8.85 -3.66 1.03
CA TYR A 107 7.57 -4.35 0.86
C TYR A 107 7.48 -5.61 1.73
N LEU A 108 8.51 -6.45 1.67
CA LEU A 108 8.55 -7.69 2.43
C LEU A 108 8.61 -7.45 3.94
N ALA A 109 9.47 -6.51 4.37
CA ALA A 109 9.60 -6.16 5.78
C ALA A 109 8.29 -5.57 6.35
N LEU A 110 7.59 -4.74 5.57
CA LEU A 110 6.27 -4.21 5.94
C LEU A 110 5.22 -5.32 6.04
N ALA A 111 5.20 -6.26 5.08
CA ALA A 111 4.28 -7.38 5.09
C ALA A 111 4.47 -8.29 6.31
N HIS A 112 5.72 -8.61 6.66
CA HIS A 112 6.01 -9.36 7.88
C HIS A 112 5.65 -8.57 9.15
N ALA A 113 5.98 -7.28 9.22
CA ALA A 113 5.62 -6.45 10.38
C ALA A 113 4.09 -6.40 10.60
N LEU A 114 3.31 -6.31 9.53
CA LEU A 114 1.83 -6.32 9.61
C LEU A 114 1.30 -7.71 10.01
N GLU A 115 1.85 -8.80 9.46
CA GLU A 115 1.47 -10.17 9.83
C GLU A 115 1.75 -10.45 11.30
N ASP A 116 2.96 -10.11 11.78
CA ASP A 116 3.38 -10.31 13.17
C ASP A 116 2.53 -9.48 14.14
N ALA A 117 2.27 -8.22 13.81
CA ALA A 117 1.44 -7.34 14.65
C ALA A 117 0.01 -7.85 14.74
N ARG A 118 -0.57 -8.31 13.62
CA ARG A 118 -1.90 -8.91 13.60
C ARG A 118 -1.95 -10.24 14.37
N ALA A 119 -0.91 -11.06 14.29
CA ALA A 119 -0.84 -12.30 15.04
C ALA A 119 -0.77 -12.05 16.56
N ASN A 120 -0.13 -10.95 16.98
CA ASN A 120 -0.01 -10.56 18.37
C ASN A 120 -1.26 -9.90 18.96
N ASP A 121 -2.02 -9.14 18.15
CA ASP A 121 -3.25 -8.44 18.55
C ASP A 121 -4.27 -8.39 17.42
N ALA A 122 -4.88 -9.52 17.13
CA ALA A 122 -5.86 -9.67 16.06
C ALA A 122 -7.07 -8.73 16.23
N ALA A 123 -7.54 -8.55 17.48
CA ALA A 123 -8.71 -7.73 17.76
C ALA A 123 -8.50 -6.25 17.41
N THR A 124 -7.33 -5.70 17.72
CA THR A 124 -6.99 -4.32 17.34
C THR A 124 -6.98 -4.14 15.83
N PHE A 125 -6.39 -5.07 15.08
CA PHE A 125 -6.31 -4.94 13.62
C PHE A 125 -7.63 -5.22 12.92
N GLU A 126 -8.46 -6.13 13.40
CA GLU A 126 -9.82 -6.35 12.87
C GLU A 126 -10.73 -5.14 13.08
N ASN A 127 -10.70 -4.53 14.28
CA ASN A 127 -11.46 -3.33 14.59
C ASN A 127 -10.97 -2.14 13.74
N LEU A 128 -9.65 -1.93 13.68
CA LEU A 128 -9.07 -0.85 12.88
C LEU A 128 -9.39 -1.01 11.38
N ALA A 129 -9.30 -2.24 10.85
CA ALA A 129 -9.67 -2.53 9.46
C ALA A 129 -11.15 -2.24 9.19
N THR A 130 -12.04 -2.58 10.13
CA THR A 130 -13.47 -2.29 10.04
C THR A 130 -13.72 -0.78 10.07
N ALA A 131 -13.10 -0.07 10.99
CA ALA A 131 -13.22 1.39 11.11
C ALA A 131 -12.65 2.11 9.87
N TYR A 132 -11.49 1.65 9.36
CA TYR A 132 -10.90 2.16 8.14
C TYR A 132 -11.81 1.93 6.92
N ALA A 133 -12.38 0.72 6.77
CA ALA A 133 -13.30 0.43 5.67
C ALA A 133 -14.55 1.34 5.74
N ARG A 134 -15.09 1.56 6.94
CA ARG A 134 -16.21 2.49 7.14
C ARG A 134 -15.82 3.92 6.80
N ALA A 135 -14.67 4.39 7.28
CA ALA A 135 -14.16 5.73 6.98
C ALA A 135 -13.96 5.93 5.47
N SER A 136 -13.29 4.97 4.80
CA SER A 136 -13.04 5.01 3.36
C SER A 136 -14.32 4.96 2.52
N HIS A 137 -15.37 4.31 3.02
CA HIS A 137 -16.67 4.25 2.34
C HIS A 137 -17.45 5.57 2.44
N LEU A 138 -17.29 6.30 3.56
CA LEU A 138 -17.89 7.63 3.77
C LEU A 138 -17.04 8.75 3.15
N ALA A 139 -15.75 8.52 2.96
CA ALA A 139 -14.81 9.50 2.47
C ALA A 139 -15.23 10.07 1.11
N ASP A 140 -15.11 11.38 0.96
CA ASP A 140 -15.31 12.10 -0.30
C ASP A 140 -14.04 12.89 -0.63
N ALA A 141 -13.23 12.31 -1.51
CA ALA A 141 -11.94 12.90 -1.90
C ALA A 141 -12.06 14.32 -2.49
N SER A 142 -13.23 14.69 -3.04
CA SER A 142 -13.47 16.02 -3.61
C SER A 142 -13.45 17.13 -2.55
N LEU A 143 -13.70 16.79 -1.28
CA LEU A 143 -13.70 17.74 -0.16
C LEU A 143 -12.29 18.07 0.36
N GLY A 144 -11.27 17.29 -0.02
CA GLY A 144 -9.91 17.43 0.49
C GLY A 144 -9.76 16.96 1.94
N VAL A 145 -8.67 17.39 2.60
CA VAL A 145 -8.27 16.96 3.95
C VAL A 145 -8.16 18.11 4.97
N GLU A 146 -8.50 19.33 4.54
CA GLU A 146 -8.40 20.53 5.39
C GLU A 146 -9.60 20.63 6.34
N VAL A 147 -9.32 20.44 7.63
CA VAL A 147 -10.31 20.41 8.70
C VAL A 147 -10.38 21.76 9.39
N ASP A 148 -11.59 22.32 9.53
CA ASP A 148 -11.83 23.53 10.32
C ASP A 148 -11.93 23.16 11.81
N SER A 149 -10.93 23.55 12.59
CA SER A 149 -10.84 23.26 14.02
C SER A 149 -11.93 23.95 14.85
N ALA A 150 -12.53 25.04 14.35
CA ALA A 150 -13.62 25.74 15.06
C ALA A 150 -14.94 24.95 15.06
N LEU A 151 -15.09 23.96 14.16
CA LEU A 151 -16.27 23.12 14.02
C LEU A 151 -16.13 21.75 14.72
N LEU A 152 -15.03 21.51 15.45
CA LEU A 152 -14.77 20.21 16.08
C LEU A 152 -15.31 20.13 17.50
N GLY A 153 -16.03 19.04 17.79
CA GLY A 153 -16.27 18.57 19.15
C GLY A 153 -15.08 17.77 19.71
N ASP A 154 -15.19 17.32 20.95
CA ASP A 154 -14.07 16.67 21.66
C ASP A 154 -13.59 15.39 20.98
N ALA A 155 -14.48 14.52 20.50
CA ALA A 155 -14.11 13.27 19.81
C ALA A 155 -13.45 13.55 18.45
N GLU A 156 -13.96 14.55 17.72
CA GLU A 156 -13.41 14.98 16.44
C GLU A 156 -12.01 15.59 16.60
N ALA A 157 -11.83 16.47 17.59
CA ALA A 157 -10.53 17.08 17.91
C ALA A 157 -9.51 16.02 18.37
N ASN A 158 -9.94 15.02 19.14
CA ASN A 158 -9.11 13.89 19.54
C ASN A 158 -8.66 13.06 18.33
N LEU A 159 -9.58 12.73 17.42
CA LEU A 159 -9.24 12.00 16.19
C LEU A 159 -8.28 12.80 15.31
N LEU A 160 -8.50 14.11 15.15
CA LEU A 160 -7.60 14.96 14.36
C LEU A 160 -6.17 14.94 14.93
N ALA A 161 -6.04 15.18 16.23
CA ALA A 161 -4.73 15.20 16.90
C ALA A 161 -4.02 13.84 16.80
N ALA A 162 -4.74 12.74 17.00
CA ALA A 162 -4.19 11.39 16.86
C ALA A 162 -3.76 11.09 15.43
N THR A 163 -4.56 11.53 14.44
CA THR A 163 -4.26 11.36 13.01
C THR A 163 -2.99 12.10 12.62
N ASP A 164 -2.83 13.35 13.06
CA ASP A 164 -1.64 14.15 12.77
C ASP A 164 -0.38 13.56 13.42
N GLN A 165 -0.50 13.09 14.65
CA GLN A 165 0.59 12.41 15.33
C GLN A 165 0.97 11.09 14.64
N ALA A 166 -0.01 10.31 14.23
CA ALA A 166 0.23 9.06 13.52
C ALA A 166 0.89 9.32 12.15
N GLN A 167 0.42 10.32 11.40
CA GLN A 167 1.01 10.71 10.11
C GLN A 167 2.50 11.05 10.25
N GLN A 168 2.86 11.86 11.27
CA GLN A 168 4.27 12.21 11.51
C GLN A 168 5.09 10.96 11.87
N ARG A 169 4.59 10.11 12.77
CA ARG A 169 5.26 8.86 13.17
C ARG A 169 5.45 7.90 12.00
N VAL A 170 4.43 7.74 11.16
CA VAL A 170 4.51 6.92 9.93
C VAL A 170 5.59 7.45 9.01
N SER A 171 5.61 8.77 8.76
CA SER A 171 6.62 9.40 7.89
C SER A 171 8.05 9.18 8.41
N ASP A 172 8.29 9.42 9.70
CA ASP A 172 9.60 9.26 10.33
C ASP A 172 10.05 7.79 10.31
N ALA A 173 9.14 6.87 10.63
CA ALA A 173 9.42 5.44 10.66
C ALA A 173 9.67 4.86 9.25
N LEU A 174 8.93 5.30 8.23
CA LEU A 174 9.17 4.92 6.83
C LEU A 174 10.56 5.40 6.37
N ALA A 175 10.93 6.63 6.71
CA ALA A 175 12.24 7.18 6.39
C ALA A 175 13.38 6.41 7.09
N ALA A 176 13.14 5.91 8.31
CA ALA A 176 14.08 5.07 9.06
C ALA A 176 14.06 3.58 8.64
N GLY A 177 13.08 3.14 7.85
CA GLY A 177 12.87 1.72 7.52
C GLY A 177 12.38 0.89 8.71
N ASP A 178 11.79 1.52 9.73
CA ASP A 178 11.25 0.84 10.93
C ASP A 178 9.75 0.52 10.71
N PHE A 179 9.50 -0.59 10.05
CA PHE A 179 8.13 -1.01 9.71
C PHE A 179 7.32 -1.45 10.94
N THR A 180 7.97 -1.87 12.01
CA THR A 180 7.27 -2.15 13.28
C THR A 180 6.72 -0.87 13.89
N ALA A 181 7.50 0.21 13.89
CA ALA A 181 7.03 1.52 14.33
C ALA A 181 5.93 2.08 13.41
N VAL A 182 6.01 1.86 12.08
CA VAL A 182 4.94 2.21 11.13
C VAL A 182 3.62 1.55 11.55
N ILE A 183 3.62 0.23 11.74
CA ILE A 183 2.42 -0.52 12.10
C ILE A 183 1.90 -0.11 13.49
N GLY A 184 2.79 0.12 14.46
CA GLY A 184 2.43 0.63 15.78
C GLY A 184 1.76 2.02 15.74
N ALA A 185 2.23 2.91 14.85
CA ALA A 185 1.61 4.21 14.64
C ALA A 185 0.19 4.08 14.07
N LEU A 186 -0.02 3.20 13.09
CA LEU A 186 -1.37 2.92 12.55
C LEU A 186 -2.29 2.32 13.61
N ALA A 187 -1.81 1.36 14.41
CA ALA A 187 -2.58 0.72 15.48
C ALA A 187 -3.05 1.71 16.54
N SER A 188 -2.29 2.78 16.80
CA SER A 188 -2.67 3.83 17.77
C SER A 188 -3.92 4.63 17.36
N LEU A 189 -4.35 4.53 16.10
CA LEU A 189 -5.57 5.20 15.60
C LEU A 189 -6.85 4.44 15.95
N ARG A 190 -6.78 3.20 16.43
CA ARG A 190 -7.95 2.38 16.73
C ARG A 190 -8.90 3.07 17.72
N GLU A 191 -8.42 3.42 18.90
CA GLU A 191 -9.28 4.01 19.95
C GLU A 191 -9.87 5.37 19.56
N PRO A 192 -9.09 6.31 18.97
CA PRO A 192 -9.64 7.58 18.49
C PRO A 192 -10.74 7.44 17.44
N ILE A 193 -10.60 6.53 16.47
CA ILE A 193 -11.60 6.34 15.42
C ILE A 193 -12.83 5.60 15.93
N ASP A 194 -12.68 4.63 16.83
CA ASP A 194 -13.81 3.94 17.46
C ASP A 194 -14.65 4.96 18.25
N ARG A 195 -14.00 5.78 19.10
CA ARG A 195 -14.66 6.84 19.85
C ARG A 195 -15.39 7.85 18.94
N PHE A 196 -14.75 8.26 17.85
CA PHE A 196 -15.37 9.17 16.89
C PHE A 196 -16.66 8.57 16.30
N PHE A 197 -16.66 7.31 15.89
CA PHE A 197 -17.85 6.67 15.34
C PHE A 197 -18.94 6.38 16.37
N ASP A 198 -18.60 6.28 17.64
CA ASP A 198 -19.55 6.05 18.73
C ASP A 198 -20.23 7.37 19.17
N GLU A 199 -19.50 8.48 19.16
CA GLU A 199 -19.98 9.77 19.69
C GLU A 199 -20.47 10.74 18.61
N VAL A 200 -20.07 10.55 17.31
CA VAL A 200 -20.30 11.53 16.24
C VAL A 200 -21.21 10.99 15.14
N LEU A 201 -22.30 11.72 14.88
CA LEU A 201 -23.15 11.50 13.71
C LEU A 201 -22.50 12.10 12.47
N VAL A 202 -21.74 11.31 11.69
CA VAL A 202 -20.98 11.80 10.53
C VAL A 202 -21.86 12.54 9.52
N MET A 203 -23.02 11.95 9.18
CA MET A 203 -23.97 12.49 8.20
C MET A 203 -24.97 13.43 8.89
N ASP A 204 -24.46 14.51 9.47
CA ASP A 204 -25.25 15.56 10.13
C ASP A 204 -26.12 16.33 9.14
N ASP A 205 -27.25 16.89 9.62
CA ASP A 205 -28.12 17.75 8.83
C ASP A 205 -27.43 19.08 8.50
N ASP A 206 -26.57 19.58 9.39
CA ASP A 206 -25.73 20.75 9.14
C ASP A 206 -24.63 20.38 8.11
N GLU A 207 -24.71 21.05 6.96
CA GLU A 207 -23.79 20.78 5.85
C GLU A 207 -22.33 21.12 6.19
N ALA A 208 -22.08 22.17 6.96
CA ALA A 208 -20.73 22.58 7.34
C ALA A 208 -20.10 21.54 8.27
N LEU A 209 -20.83 21.04 9.26
CA LEU A 209 -20.39 19.96 10.15
C LEU A 209 -20.16 18.66 9.37
N ARG A 210 -21.11 18.29 8.51
CA ARG A 210 -21.00 17.08 7.68
C ARG A 210 -19.76 17.12 6.81
N GLN A 211 -19.52 18.19 6.06
CA GLN A 211 -18.34 18.32 5.21
C GLN A 211 -17.05 18.31 6.02
N ASN A 212 -17.01 18.95 7.17
CA ASN A 212 -15.83 18.97 8.04
C ASN A 212 -15.50 17.57 8.57
N ARG A 213 -16.50 16.78 8.95
CA ARG A 213 -16.37 15.39 9.38
C ARG A 213 -15.88 14.48 8.26
N LEU A 214 -16.36 14.67 7.04
CA LEU A 214 -15.86 13.92 5.87
C LEU A 214 -14.40 14.27 5.55
N ARG A 215 -13.98 15.54 5.66
CA ARG A 215 -12.57 15.94 5.54
C ARG A 215 -11.70 15.30 6.61
N LEU A 216 -12.19 15.19 7.84
CA LEU A 216 -11.48 14.49 8.92
C LEU A 216 -11.30 13.00 8.60
N LEU A 217 -12.33 12.33 8.07
CA LEU A 217 -12.23 10.94 7.62
C LEU A 217 -11.29 10.78 6.41
N ASN A 218 -11.27 11.73 5.47
CA ASN A 218 -10.29 11.75 4.39
C ASN A 218 -8.86 11.83 4.93
N ARG A 219 -8.62 12.71 5.91
CA ARG A 219 -7.32 12.88 6.56
C ARG A 219 -6.90 11.63 7.32
N PHE A 220 -7.81 11.01 8.06
CA PHE A 220 -7.57 9.71 8.71
C PHE A 220 -7.20 8.63 7.69
N ALA A 221 -7.97 8.47 6.62
CA ALA A 221 -7.71 7.46 5.60
C ALA A 221 -6.36 7.69 4.87
N ALA A 222 -5.96 8.94 4.68
CA ALA A 222 -4.71 9.29 4.03
C ALA A 222 -3.46 8.78 4.77
N VAL A 223 -3.50 8.62 6.10
CA VAL A 223 -2.38 8.06 6.88
C VAL A 223 -2.00 6.65 6.42
N PHE A 224 -2.96 5.89 5.93
CA PHE A 224 -2.77 4.51 5.47
C PHE A 224 -2.33 4.40 4.02
N ALA A 225 -2.58 5.42 3.20
CA ALA A 225 -2.42 5.35 1.74
C ALA A 225 -1.01 4.96 1.30
N ASP A 226 0.02 5.45 2.00
CA ASP A 226 1.42 5.16 1.69
C ASP A 226 1.92 3.83 2.28
N VAL A 227 1.17 3.22 3.19
CA VAL A 227 1.56 2.01 3.91
C VAL A 227 0.83 0.78 3.36
N ALA A 228 -0.47 0.70 3.60
CA ALA A 228 -1.29 -0.46 3.26
C ALA A 228 -2.78 -0.11 3.24
N ASN A 229 -3.55 -0.76 2.38
CA ASN A 229 -5.01 -0.73 2.46
C ASN A 229 -5.48 -1.78 3.49
N ILE A 230 -5.52 -1.41 4.76
CA ILE A 230 -5.92 -2.34 5.83
C ILE A 230 -7.38 -2.80 5.74
N GLY A 231 -8.22 -2.15 4.93
CA GLY A 231 -9.58 -2.62 4.63
C GLY A 231 -9.62 -4.02 4.01
N GLU A 232 -8.51 -4.47 3.40
CA GLU A 232 -8.39 -5.85 2.90
C GLU A 232 -8.42 -6.89 4.04
N LEU A 233 -7.98 -6.52 5.26
CA LEU A 233 -8.00 -7.38 6.43
C LEU A 233 -9.42 -7.58 7.00
N ALA A 234 -10.36 -6.67 6.72
CA ALA A 234 -11.75 -6.75 7.15
C ALA A 234 -12.60 -7.68 6.27
N LYS A 235 -12.12 -8.06 5.09
CA LYS A 235 -12.85 -8.95 4.18
C LYS A 235 -12.88 -10.36 4.76
N LYS A 236 -14.05 -10.77 5.29
CA LYS A 236 -14.27 -12.17 5.72
C LYS A 236 -14.13 -13.09 4.50
N LYS A 237 -13.32 -14.12 4.66
CA LYS A 237 -13.21 -15.23 3.69
C LYS A 237 -14.53 -15.96 3.53
#